data_959b1b0fe2b20fd4b043af58e43c82f9
#
_entry.id   959b1b0fe2b20fd4b043af58e43c82f9
#
_cell.length_a   1.000
_cell.length_b   1.000
_cell.length_c   1.000
_cell.angle_alpha   90.00
_cell.angle_beta   90.00
_cell.angle_gamma   90.00
#
_symmetry.space_group_name_H-M   'P 1'
#
loop_
_entity.id
_entity.type
_entity.pdbx_description
1 polymer ?
#
loop_
_entity_poly.entity_id
_entity_poly.type
_entity_poly.pdbx_seq_one_letter_code
_entity_poly.pdbx_strand_id
1 'polypeptide(L)'
;MTADRITGDIRTTLRHDSAHKHVAGSAVYVDDIPTTDDTLVVLIGQSPHAHARINGMDLSAVAAADGVVAVLTHADIPGVNDCSPVYGDDPVLAEGEVGYVGQAVFAIV
;
A
#
# COMPACT_ATOMS: atom_id res chain seq x y z
N MET A 1 22.40 18.69 -19.28
CA MET A 1 22.16 18.46 -17.84
C MET A 1 23.41 17.82 -17.28
N THR A 2 24.25 18.58 -16.62
CA THR A 2 25.43 18.06 -15.89
C THR A 2 24.89 17.37 -14.62
N ALA A 3 25.10 16.07 -14.53
CA ALA A 3 24.83 15.34 -13.31
C ALA A 3 25.69 15.98 -12.18
N ASP A 4 25.00 16.53 -11.20
CA ASP A 4 25.65 17.09 -10.01
C ASP A 4 26.31 15.91 -9.27
N ARG A 5 27.66 15.90 -9.32
CA ARG A 5 28.43 14.82 -8.73
C ARG A 5 28.43 15.01 -7.24
N ILE A 6 27.74 14.14 -6.51
CA ILE A 6 27.80 14.12 -5.05
C ILE A 6 29.23 13.87 -4.64
N THR A 7 29.90 14.91 -4.16
CA THR A 7 31.25 14.85 -3.60
C THR A 7 31.14 14.95 -2.09
N GLY A 8 31.42 13.87 -1.40
CA GLY A 8 31.48 13.83 0.05
C GLY A 8 32.26 12.60 0.49
N ASP A 9 32.76 12.62 1.71
CA ASP A 9 33.35 11.46 2.36
C ASP A 9 32.49 11.07 3.59
N ILE A 10 32.78 9.93 4.20
CA ILE A 10 32.04 9.39 5.35
C ILE A 10 32.01 10.29 6.60
N ARG A 11 32.79 11.37 6.62
CA ARG A 11 32.85 12.34 7.71
C ARG A 11 32.25 13.69 7.36
N THR A 12 31.76 13.85 6.12
CA THR A 12 31.11 15.09 5.68
C THR A 12 29.67 15.09 6.10
N THR A 13 29.24 16.10 6.84
CA THR A 13 27.83 16.31 7.14
C THR A 13 27.10 16.77 5.88
N LEU A 14 26.31 15.90 5.30
CA LEU A 14 25.44 16.23 4.17
C LEU A 14 24.08 16.69 4.68
N ARG A 15 23.58 17.76 4.12
CA ARG A 15 22.20 18.18 4.39
C ARG A 15 21.23 17.26 3.65
N HIS A 16 20.10 16.96 4.26
CA HIS A 16 18.99 16.28 3.60
C HIS A 16 18.51 17.10 2.39
N ASP A 17 18.24 16.45 1.26
CA ASP A 17 17.91 17.10 -0.02
C ASP A 17 16.75 18.09 0.10
N SER A 18 15.76 17.76 0.92
CA SER A 18 14.58 18.58 1.16
C SER A 18 14.66 19.47 2.41
N ALA A 19 15.82 19.56 3.07
CA ALA A 19 15.96 20.31 4.32
C ALA A 19 15.48 21.77 4.19
N HIS A 20 15.80 22.42 3.08
CA HIS A 20 15.37 23.79 2.80
C HIS A 20 13.85 23.93 2.64
N LYS A 21 13.17 22.90 2.12
CA LYS A 21 11.71 22.90 1.98
C LYS A 21 11.03 22.77 3.34
N HIS A 22 11.58 21.90 4.23
CA HIS A 22 11.03 21.72 5.57
C HIS A 22 11.11 22.98 6.41
N VAL A 23 12.27 23.68 6.42
CA VAL A 23 12.42 24.90 7.19
C VAL A 23 11.69 26.11 6.59
N ALA A 24 11.40 26.09 5.28
CA ALA A 24 10.63 27.12 4.60
C ALA A 24 9.13 26.86 4.61
N GLY A 25 8.66 25.72 5.14
CA GLY A 25 7.26 25.33 5.11
C GLY A 25 6.70 25.01 3.72
N SER A 26 7.59 24.70 2.76
CA SER A 26 7.21 24.39 1.38
C SER A 26 7.40 22.90 1.02
N ALA A 27 7.69 22.06 2.02
CA ALA A 27 7.71 20.61 1.82
C ALA A 27 6.28 20.11 1.59
N VAL A 28 6.10 19.30 0.55
CA VAL A 28 4.81 18.67 0.21
C VAL A 28 4.83 17.24 0.75
N TYR A 29 3.88 16.93 1.60
CA TYR A 29 3.64 15.57 2.10
C TYR A 29 2.52 14.92 1.28
N VAL A 30 2.31 13.62 1.49
CA VAL A 30 1.29 12.86 0.73
C VAL A 30 -0.09 13.49 0.89
N ASP A 31 -0.44 13.92 2.11
CA ASP A 31 -1.74 14.53 2.40
C ASP A 31 -1.91 15.95 1.82
N ASP A 32 -0.81 16.60 1.40
CA ASP A 32 -0.83 17.92 0.75
C ASP A 32 -0.98 17.81 -0.78
N ILE A 33 -0.92 16.59 -1.33
CA ILE A 33 -1.05 16.38 -2.77
C ILE A 33 -2.53 16.52 -3.15
N PRO A 34 -2.89 17.50 -4.00
CA PRO A 34 -4.28 17.66 -4.41
C PRO A 34 -4.75 16.42 -5.18
N THR A 35 -5.89 15.90 -4.78
CA THR A 35 -6.58 14.83 -5.49
C THR A 35 -7.54 15.41 -6.51
N THR A 36 -7.79 14.67 -7.59
CA THR A 36 -8.78 15.02 -8.62
C THR A 36 -10.15 14.44 -8.26
N ASP A 37 -11.23 14.96 -8.85
CA ASP A 37 -12.59 14.52 -8.57
C ASP A 37 -12.84 13.03 -8.95
N ASP A 38 -11.99 12.47 -9.81
CA ASP A 38 -12.02 11.09 -10.27
C ASP A 38 -11.06 10.16 -9.48
N THR A 39 -10.43 10.68 -8.42
CA THR A 39 -9.57 9.87 -7.56
C THR A 39 -10.39 8.83 -6.80
N LEU A 40 -10.02 7.56 -6.98
CA LEU A 40 -10.66 6.45 -6.29
C LEU A 40 -10.03 6.23 -4.91
N VAL A 41 -10.88 5.83 -3.96
CA VAL A 41 -10.47 5.47 -2.60
C VAL A 41 -10.40 3.97 -2.48
N VAL A 42 -9.36 3.45 -1.83
CA VAL A 42 -9.21 2.03 -1.55
C VAL A 42 -9.41 1.76 -0.07
N LEU A 43 -10.30 0.82 0.24
CA LEU A 43 -10.51 0.28 1.58
C LEU A 43 -10.03 -1.18 1.61
N ILE A 44 -9.27 -1.52 2.63
CA ILE A 44 -8.77 -2.88 2.83
C ILE A 44 -9.67 -3.63 3.81
N GLY A 45 -10.25 -4.73 3.35
CA GLY A 45 -10.93 -5.70 4.20
C GLY A 45 -9.90 -6.55 4.94
N GLN A 46 -9.96 -6.52 6.27
CA GLN A 46 -8.97 -7.13 7.14
C GLN A 46 -9.54 -8.30 7.95
N SER A 47 -8.69 -9.26 8.29
CA SER A 47 -9.05 -10.38 9.14
C SER A 47 -9.27 -9.93 10.59
N PRO A 48 -10.39 -10.31 11.23
CA PRO A 48 -10.58 -10.17 12.67
C PRO A 48 -9.94 -11.31 13.49
N HIS A 49 -9.39 -12.33 12.81
CA HIS A 49 -8.86 -13.54 13.44
C HIS A 49 -7.34 -13.54 13.42
N ALA A 50 -6.74 -14.02 14.51
CA ALA A 50 -5.29 -14.13 14.63
C ALA A 50 -4.71 -15.27 13.77
N HIS A 51 -5.47 -16.37 13.60
CA HIS A 51 -5.13 -17.46 12.69
C HIS A 51 -6.41 -18.21 12.36
N ALA A 52 -6.73 -18.28 11.07
CA ALA A 52 -7.93 -18.95 10.60
C ALA A 52 -7.81 -19.36 9.14
N ARG A 53 -8.53 -20.41 8.77
CA ARG A 53 -8.66 -20.81 7.37
C ARG A 53 -9.81 -20.05 6.71
N ILE A 54 -9.59 -19.54 5.51
CA ILE A 54 -10.60 -18.93 4.68
C ILE A 54 -11.30 -20.03 3.89
N ASN A 55 -12.49 -20.45 4.34
CA ASN A 55 -13.26 -21.49 3.65
C ASN A 55 -14.08 -20.97 2.46
N GLY A 56 -14.22 -19.66 2.35
CA GLY A 56 -14.90 -18.96 1.29
C GLY A 56 -15.15 -17.51 1.63
N MET A 57 -15.37 -16.69 0.61
CA MET A 57 -15.76 -15.29 0.73
C MET A 57 -16.94 -15.05 -0.21
N ASP A 58 -18.01 -14.46 0.32
CA ASP A 58 -19.09 -13.91 -0.50
C ASP A 58 -19.00 -12.39 -0.45
N LEU A 59 -18.50 -11.83 -1.54
CA LEU A 59 -18.30 -10.38 -1.73
C LEU A 59 -19.40 -9.77 -2.63
N SER A 60 -20.44 -10.52 -2.97
CA SER A 60 -21.48 -10.08 -3.90
C SER A 60 -22.23 -8.83 -3.43
N ALA A 61 -22.55 -8.76 -2.15
CA ALA A 61 -23.21 -7.59 -1.56
C ALA A 61 -22.30 -6.35 -1.56
N VAL A 62 -21.00 -6.55 -1.35
CA VAL A 62 -20.01 -5.48 -1.41
C VAL A 62 -19.85 -4.97 -2.83
N ALA A 63 -19.71 -5.88 -3.78
CA ALA A 63 -19.57 -5.53 -5.20
C ALA A 63 -20.81 -4.83 -5.79
N ALA A 64 -22.00 -5.10 -5.20
CA ALA A 64 -23.26 -4.47 -5.61
C ALA A 64 -23.56 -3.16 -4.86
N ALA A 65 -22.73 -2.76 -3.90
CA ALA A 65 -22.98 -1.55 -3.11
C ALA A 65 -22.74 -0.28 -3.96
N ASP A 66 -23.56 0.73 -3.72
CA ASP A 66 -23.45 2.00 -4.42
C ASP A 66 -22.09 2.67 -4.14
N GLY A 67 -21.44 3.14 -5.20
CA GLY A 67 -20.11 3.76 -5.14
C GLY A 67 -18.93 2.79 -5.20
N VAL A 68 -19.15 1.48 -5.21
CA VAL A 68 -18.08 0.48 -5.40
C VAL A 68 -17.76 0.33 -6.88
N VAL A 69 -16.51 0.59 -7.24
CA VAL A 69 -15.99 0.45 -8.61
C VAL A 69 -15.46 -0.95 -8.86
N ALA A 70 -14.75 -1.51 -7.89
CA ALA A 70 -14.18 -2.85 -7.98
C ALA A 70 -13.99 -3.48 -6.59
N VAL A 71 -14.01 -4.80 -6.54
CA VAL A 71 -13.58 -5.59 -5.38
C VAL A 71 -12.48 -6.53 -5.84
N LEU A 72 -11.32 -6.42 -5.21
CA LEU A 72 -10.11 -7.14 -5.59
C LEU A 72 -9.73 -8.16 -4.52
N THR A 73 -9.35 -9.35 -4.94
CA THR A 73 -8.88 -10.46 -4.10
C THR A 73 -7.48 -10.88 -4.51
N HIS A 74 -6.90 -11.87 -3.84
CA HIS A 74 -5.61 -12.45 -4.24
C HIS A 74 -5.61 -12.92 -5.72
N ALA A 75 -6.76 -13.36 -6.25
CA ALA A 75 -6.88 -13.83 -7.63
C ALA A 75 -6.75 -12.72 -8.68
N ASP A 76 -6.92 -11.45 -8.28
CA ASP A 76 -6.86 -10.30 -9.16
C ASP A 76 -5.44 -9.71 -9.25
N ILE A 77 -4.48 -10.24 -8.49
CA ILE A 77 -3.11 -9.79 -8.50
C ILE A 77 -2.43 -10.27 -9.78
N PRO A 78 -1.91 -9.36 -10.64
CA PRO A 78 -1.41 -9.74 -11.96
C PRO A 78 -0.03 -10.43 -11.95
N GLY A 79 0.58 -10.56 -10.77
CA GLY A 79 1.90 -11.17 -10.55
C GLY A 79 1.87 -12.24 -9.49
N VAL A 80 2.96 -12.35 -8.75
CA VAL A 80 3.03 -13.22 -7.58
C VAL A 80 2.37 -12.50 -6.40
N ASN A 81 1.48 -13.19 -5.69
CA ASN A 81 0.83 -12.66 -4.49
C ASN A 81 1.80 -12.72 -3.29
N ASP A 82 2.88 -11.98 -3.39
CA ASP A 82 3.92 -11.92 -2.37
C ASP A 82 4.62 -10.57 -2.39
N CYS A 83 4.74 -9.94 -1.24
CA CYS A 83 5.48 -8.69 -1.04
C CYS A 83 6.67 -8.86 -0.09
N SER A 84 7.02 -10.09 0.25
CA SER A 84 8.13 -10.37 1.15
C SER A 84 9.47 -9.98 0.51
N PRO A 85 10.38 -9.41 1.30
CA PRO A 85 11.70 -9.04 0.78
C PRO A 85 12.66 -10.24 0.62
N VAL A 86 12.37 -11.39 1.23
CA VAL A 86 13.34 -12.49 1.34
C VAL A 86 12.74 -13.89 1.15
N TYR A 87 11.67 -14.23 1.87
CA TYR A 87 11.24 -15.65 1.99
C TYR A 87 10.05 -16.05 1.11
N GLY A 88 9.30 -15.13 0.54
CA GLY A 88 8.09 -15.45 -0.23
C GLY A 88 6.93 -15.93 0.64
N ASP A 89 6.79 -15.38 1.84
CA ASP A 89 5.82 -15.79 2.85
C ASP A 89 4.90 -14.66 3.35
N ASP A 90 4.90 -13.52 2.64
CA ASP A 90 4.09 -12.35 3.00
C ASP A 90 3.14 -11.99 1.85
N PRO A 91 1.96 -12.63 1.78
CA PRO A 91 1.02 -12.39 0.70
C PRO A 91 0.47 -10.96 0.76
N VAL A 92 0.35 -10.34 -0.42
CA VAL A 92 -0.28 -9.01 -0.58
C VAL A 92 -1.73 -9.03 -0.10
N LEU A 93 -2.49 -10.05 -0.49
CA LEU A 93 -3.83 -10.35 0.01
C LEU A 93 -3.88 -11.84 0.43
N ALA A 94 -4.46 -12.12 1.58
CA ALA A 94 -4.50 -13.47 2.13
C ALA A 94 -5.18 -14.46 1.18
N GLU A 95 -4.56 -15.63 1.03
CA GLU A 95 -5.02 -16.75 0.20
C GLU A 95 -5.14 -18.02 1.05
N GLY A 96 -6.36 -18.52 1.21
CA GLY A 96 -6.64 -19.77 1.91
C GLY A 96 -6.56 -19.70 3.44
N GLU A 97 -5.71 -18.88 4.01
CA GLU A 97 -5.61 -18.69 5.46
C GLU A 97 -5.16 -17.27 5.83
N VAL A 98 -5.42 -16.90 7.07
CA VAL A 98 -4.91 -15.68 7.69
C VAL A 98 -4.03 -16.06 8.89
N GLY A 99 -2.91 -15.33 9.05
CA GLY A 99 -1.91 -15.58 10.09
C GLY A 99 -1.90 -14.57 11.22
N TYR A 100 -2.61 -13.42 11.07
CA TYR A 100 -2.67 -12.40 12.11
C TYR A 100 -3.91 -11.51 11.98
N VAL A 101 -4.29 -10.88 13.09
CA VAL A 101 -5.37 -9.88 13.10
C VAL A 101 -4.95 -8.66 12.29
N GLY A 102 -5.82 -8.22 11.41
CA GLY A 102 -5.55 -7.07 10.54
C GLY A 102 -4.89 -7.44 9.20
N GLN A 103 -4.62 -8.73 8.94
CA GLN A 103 -4.10 -9.14 7.63
C GLN A 103 -5.09 -8.79 6.52
N ALA A 104 -4.58 -8.21 5.44
CA ALA A 104 -5.36 -7.84 4.27
C ALA A 104 -5.93 -9.09 3.57
N VAL A 105 -7.23 -9.10 3.29
CA VAL A 105 -7.94 -10.22 2.66
C VAL A 105 -8.50 -9.83 1.30
N PHE A 106 -9.06 -8.64 1.19
CA PHE A 106 -9.58 -8.08 -0.06
C PHE A 106 -9.49 -6.56 -0.04
N ALA A 107 -9.58 -5.95 -1.21
CA ALA A 107 -9.63 -4.50 -1.35
C ALA A 107 -10.94 -4.08 -2.04
N ILE A 108 -11.53 -2.98 -1.58
CA ILE A 108 -12.70 -2.33 -2.17
C ILE A 108 -12.22 -1.00 -2.75
N VAL A 109 -12.56 -0.76 -3.98
CA VAL A 109 -12.24 0.48 -4.70
C VAL A 109 -13.50 1.26 -4.99
#